data_c2a1acaf9d8a7b6e7613025c5bd4e86b
#
_entry.id   c2a1acaf9d8a7b6e7613025c5bd4e86b
#
_cell.length_a   1.000
_cell.length_b   1.000
_cell.length_c   1.000
_cell.angle_alpha   90.00
_cell.angle_beta   90.00
_cell.angle_gamma   90.00
#
_symmetry.space_group_name_H-M   'P 1'
#
loop_
_entity.id
_entity.type
_entity.pdbx_description
1 polymer ?
#
loop_
_entity_poly.entity_id
_entity_poly.type
_entity_poly.pdbx_seq_one_letter_code
_entity_poly.pdbx_strand_id
1 'polypeptide(L)'
;MCQTYRIAICDDLATDRNYLSSLCEIWGSHNSYHIQISEFTSAENFLFNYAEKKDFDILLLDIEMGAMDGVTMARKLRQDNHTVQIIFITGYADYISDGYEVDALHYLMKPLQEEKFFTVLDRAVTKLIKNEKVLNIISVSEMRFVCPSARLRLCRGKQQL
;
A
#
# COMPACT_ATOMS: atom_id res chain seq x y z
N MET A 1 8.93 -14.78 12.52
CA MET A 1 9.27 -13.36 12.37
C MET A 1 7.98 -12.55 12.36
N CYS A 2 7.93 -11.48 13.12
CA CYS A 2 6.77 -10.59 13.12
C CYS A 2 6.84 -9.73 11.84
N GLN A 3 5.81 -9.78 11.01
CA GLN A 3 5.76 -8.98 9.78
C GLN A 3 5.32 -7.55 10.13
N THR A 4 6.02 -6.56 9.59
CA THR A 4 5.74 -5.15 9.84
C THR A 4 5.00 -4.56 8.65
N TYR A 5 3.89 -3.85 8.92
CA TYR A 5 3.15 -3.08 7.92
C TYR A 5 3.11 -1.61 8.28
N ARG A 6 3.33 -0.75 7.30
CA ARG A 6 3.31 0.70 7.43
C ARG A 6 2.03 1.24 6.86
N ILE A 7 1.20 1.80 7.74
CA ILE A 7 -0.13 2.29 7.40
C ILE A 7 -0.13 3.81 7.51
N ALA A 8 -0.48 4.48 6.43
CA ALA A 8 -0.76 5.92 6.44
C ALA A 8 -2.26 6.13 6.62
N ILE A 9 -2.65 7.04 7.50
CA ILE A 9 -4.03 7.47 7.71
C ILE A 9 -4.12 8.96 7.35
N CYS A 10 -4.93 9.29 6.38
CA CYS A 10 -5.14 10.65 5.91
C CYS A 10 -6.61 11.03 6.02
N ASP A 11 -6.92 11.88 6.98
CA ASP A 11 -8.26 12.37 7.32
C ASP A 11 -8.09 13.71 8.05
N ASP A 12 -8.91 14.70 7.79
CA ASP A 12 -8.82 16.03 8.45
C ASP A 12 -9.36 16.02 9.88
N LEU A 13 -10.25 15.07 10.21
CA LEU A 13 -10.82 14.91 11.54
C LEU A 13 -9.94 14.08 12.47
N ALA A 14 -9.47 14.67 13.56
CA ALA A 14 -8.64 13.99 14.55
C ALA A 14 -9.36 12.80 15.22
N THR A 15 -10.67 12.89 15.43
CA THR A 15 -11.49 11.80 15.99
C THR A 15 -11.46 10.58 15.10
N ASP A 16 -11.56 10.75 13.79
CA ASP A 16 -11.57 9.66 12.82
C ASP A 16 -10.17 9.04 12.68
N ARG A 17 -9.11 9.86 12.65
CA ARG A 17 -7.73 9.35 12.67
C ARG A 17 -7.45 8.50 13.90
N ASN A 18 -7.80 8.99 15.10
CA ASN A 18 -7.61 8.25 16.36
C ASN A 18 -8.39 6.93 16.36
N TYR A 19 -9.62 6.93 15.86
CA TYR A 19 -10.44 5.73 15.76
C TYR A 19 -9.82 4.70 14.81
N LEU A 20 -9.40 5.12 13.62
CA LEU A 20 -8.73 4.26 12.64
C LEU A 20 -7.40 3.71 13.16
N SER A 21 -6.60 4.55 13.83
CA SER A 21 -5.36 4.12 14.50
C SER A 21 -5.62 2.99 15.49
N SER A 22 -6.61 3.15 16.36
CA SER A 22 -6.99 2.14 17.35
C SER A 22 -7.43 0.82 16.70
N LEU A 23 -8.23 0.89 15.65
CA LEU A 23 -8.66 -0.30 14.91
C LEU A 23 -7.48 -1.01 14.22
N CYS A 24 -6.54 -0.28 13.65
CA CYS A 24 -5.33 -0.86 13.05
C CYS A 24 -4.46 -1.57 14.10
N GLU A 25 -4.31 -1.00 15.29
CA GLU A 25 -3.56 -1.62 16.39
C GLU A 25 -4.23 -2.91 16.88
N ILE A 26 -5.56 -2.90 17.05
CA ILE A 26 -6.35 -4.09 17.42
C ILE A 26 -6.18 -5.18 16.38
N TRP A 27 -6.35 -4.85 15.10
CA TRP A 27 -6.19 -5.78 14.00
C TRP A 27 -4.76 -6.36 13.94
N GLY A 28 -3.73 -5.52 14.11
CA GLY A 28 -2.34 -5.94 14.17
C GLY A 28 -2.08 -6.91 15.31
N SER A 29 -2.62 -6.63 16.48
CA SER A 29 -2.50 -7.50 17.67
C SER A 29 -3.15 -8.87 17.46
N HIS A 30 -4.34 -8.93 16.84
CA HIS A 30 -5.03 -10.17 16.55
C HIS A 30 -4.25 -11.07 15.56
N ASN A 31 -3.53 -10.46 14.62
CA ASN A 31 -2.78 -11.18 13.59
C ASN A 31 -1.29 -11.34 13.90
N SER A 32 -0.83 -10.86 15.05
CA SER A 32 0.59 -10.84 15.42
C SER A 32 1.47 -10.05 14.43
N TYR A 33 0.91 -8.99 13.84
CA TYR A 33 1.64 -8.06 12.98
C TYR A 33 2.16 -6.88 13.78
N HIS A 34 3.31 -6.36 13.40
CA HIS A 34 3.80 -5.08 13.89
C HIS A 34 3.29 -3.96 12.98
N ILE A 35 2.51 -3.02 13.53
CA ILE A 35 1.90 -1.93 12.77
C ILE A 35 2.63 -0.63 13.07
N GLN A 36 3.08 0.05 12.03
CA GLN A 36 3.61 1.41 12.10
C GLN A 36 2.62 2.36 11.46
N ILE A 37 2.06 3.26 12.26
CA ILE A 37 1.03 4.21 11.81
C ILE A 37 1.65 5.58 11.63
N SER A 38 1.32 6.24 10.53
CA SER A 38 1.62 7.65 10.28
C SER A 38 0.33 8.38 9.95
N GLU A 39 0.04 9.47 10.67
CA GLU A 39 -1.18 10.24 10.53
C GLU A 39 -0.93 11.55 9.78
N PHE A 40 -1.83 11.88 8.88
CA PHE A 40 -1.80 13.10 8.06
C PHE A 40 -3.14 13.81 8.13
N THR A 41 -3.09 15.12 8.29
CA THR A 41 -4.28 15.97 8.45
C THR A 41 -4.82 16.51 7.14
N SER A 42 -4.07 16.35 6.05
CA SER A 42 -4.48 16.79 4.71
C SER A 42 -3.74 16.01 3.62
N ALA A 43 -4.29 16.06 2.41
CA ALA A 43 -3.67 15.46 1.23
C ALA A 43 -2.30 16.06 0.92
N GLU A 44 -2.16 17.40 1.08
CA GLU A 44 -0.91 18.11 0.84
C GLU A 44 0.18 17.68 1.84
N ASN A 45 -0.19 17.53 3.12
CA ASN A 45 0.73 17.08 4.16
C ASN A 45 1.23 15.65 3.86
N PHE A 46 0.33 14.76 3.46
CA PHE A 46 0.74 13.42 3.03
C PHE A 46 1.70 13.47 1.85
N LEU A 47 1.35 14.16 0.77
CA LEU A 47 2.17 14.21 -0.44
C LEU A 47 3.56 14.82 -0.19
N PHE A 48 3.65 15.83 0.67
CA PHE A 48 4.92 16.42 1.07
C PHE A 48 5.83 15.40 1.76
N ASN A 49 5.31 14.69 2.75
CA ASN A 49 6.06 13.66 3.47
C ASN A 49 6.36 12.44 2.58
N TYR A 50 5.43 12.07 1.71
CA TYR A 50 5.60 10.98 0.78
C TYR A 50 6.73 11.22 -0.23
N ALA A 51 6.96 12.46 -0.66
CA ALA A 51 8.06 12.81 -1.55
C ALA A 51 9.42 12.48 -0.95
N GLU A 52 9.56 12.60 0.37
CA GLU A 52 10.79 12.27 1.10
C GLU A 52 10.89 10.78 1.43
N LYS A 53 9.78 10.15 1.79
CA LYS A 53 9.74 8.78 2.30
C LYS A 53 8.60 7.98 1.67
N LYS A 54 8.87 7.34 0.55
CA LYS A 54 7.92 6.53 -0.23
C LYS A 54 7.68 5.13 0.37
N ASP A 55 7.34 5.03 1.64
CA ASP A 55 7.53 3.83 2.44
C ASP A 55 6.25 3.38 3.15
N PHE A 56 5.13 3.38 2.42
CA PHE A 56 3.84 2.93 2.94
C PHE A 56 3.33 1.71 2.18
N ASP A 57 2.71 0.78 2.92
CA ASP A 57 2.10 -0.44 2.40
C ASP A 57 0.60 -0.26 2.16
N ILE A 58 -0.08 0.42 3.10
CA ILE A 58 -1.52 0.66 3.08
C ILE A 58 -1.78 2.14 3.34
N LEU A 59 -2.69 2.71 2.57
CA LEU A 59 -3.19 4.08 2.74
C LEU A 59 -4.68 4.06 3.03
N LEU A 60 -5.07 4.50 4.22
CA LEU A 60 -6.45 4.78 4.61
C LEU A 60 -6.72 6.26 4.34
N LEU A 61 -7.67 6.55 3.49
CA LEU A 61 -7.83 7.86 2.89
C LEU A 61 -9.27 8.32 2.92
N ASP A 62 -9.55 9.45 3.60
CA ASP A 62 -10.83 10.14 3.42
C ASP A 62 -10.85 10.91 2.10
N ILE A 63 -12.01 11.04 1.52
CA ILE A 63 -12.20 11.79 0.27
C ILE A 63 -12.34 13.27 0.55
N GLU A 64 -13.16 13.65 1.51
CA GLU A 64 -13.38 15.05 1.85
C GLU A 64 -12.34 15.57 2.84
N MET A 65 -11.32 16.25 2.31
CA MET A 65 -10.25 16.85 3.10
C MET A 65 -9.85 18.22 2.51
N GLY A 66 -10.38 19.28 3.06
CA GLY A 66 -9.90 20.64 2.79
C GLY A 66 -9.75 21.02 1.30
N ALA A 67 -8.59 21.51 0.91
CA ALA A 67 -8.36 22.06 -0.44
C ALA A 67 -8.15 21.00 -1.53
N MET A 68 -7.51 19.87 -1.19
CA MET A 68 -7.33 18.74 -2.11
C MET A 68 -8.13 17.54 -1.59
N ASP A 69 -9.00 16.99 -2.44
CA ASP A 69 -9.75 15.78 -2.11
C ASP A 69 -8.88 14.51 -2.19
N GLY A 70 -9.33 13.45 -1.51
CA GLY A 70 -8.60 12.18 -1.45
C GLY A 70 -8.45 11.48 -2.80
N VAL A 71 -9.41 11.65 -3.72
CA VAL A 71 -9.32 11.03 -5.06
C VAL A 71 -8.21 11.68 -5.88
N THR A 72 -8.14 13.00 -5.86
CA THR A 72 -7.06 13.77 -6.52
C THR A 72 -5.70 13.40 -5.94
N MET A 73 -5.59 13.25 -4.63
CA MET A 73 -4.37 12.78 -3.98
C MET A 73 -4.00 11.36 -4.44
N ALA A 74 -4.96 10.44 -4.47
CA ALA A 74 -4.73 9.07 -4.92
C ALA A 74 -4.27 9.00 -6.39
N ARG A 75 -4.82 9.83 -7.27
CA ARG A 75 -4.37 9.94 -8.68
C ARG A 75 -2.90 10.38 -8.75
N LYS A 76 -2.50 11.37 -7.96
CA LYS A 76 -1.09 11.82 -7.90
C LYS A 76 -0.18 10.71 -7.37
N LEU A 77 -0.58 10.01 -6.32
CA LEU A 77 0.17 8.88 -5.78
C LEU A 77 0.36 7.78 -6.82
N ARG A 78 -0.67 7.46 -7.61
CA ARG A 78 -0.62 6.42 -8.64
C ARG A 78 0.31 6.73 -9.81
N GLN A 79 0.65 7.98 -10.06
CA GLN A 79 1.66 8.34 -11.06
C GLN A 79 3.04 7.79 -10.69
N ASP A 80 3.34 7.68 -9.40
CA ASP A 80 4.64 7.25 -8.89
C ASP A 80 4.63 5.84 -8.29
N ASN A 81 3.49 5.38 -7.77
CA ASN A 81 3.41 4.13 -7.00
C ASN A 81 2.12 3.37 -7.25
N HIS A 82 2.27 2.14 -7.77
CA HIS A 82 1.17 1.20 -8.01
C HIS A 82 1.05 0.10 -6.95
N THR A 83 1.96 0.03 -5.99
CA THR A 83 2.02 -1.06 -5.00
C THR A 83 1.25 -0.78 -3.72
N VAL A 84 1.18 0.49 -3.29
CA VAL A 84 0.43 0.89 -2.10
C VAL A 84 -1.05 0.52 -2.23
N GLN A 85 -1.59 -0.15 -1.23
CA GLN A 85 -3.00 -0.51 -1.19
C GLN A 85 -3.82 0.66 -0.67
N ILE A 86 -4.63 1.27 -1.54
CA ILE A 86 -5.49 2.41 -1.19
C ILE A 86 -6.86 1.90 -0.76
N ILE A 87 -7.31 2.32 0.41
CA ILE A 87 -8.64 2.06 0.96
C ILE A 87 -9.28 3.40 1.27
N PHE A 88 -10.35 3.72 0.56
CA PHE A 88 -11.13 4.92 0.86
C PHE A 88 -12.07 4.69 2.04
N ILE A 89 -12.13 5.66 2.95
CA ILE A 89 -13.02 5.65 4.12
C ILE A 89 -13.72 7.00 4.18
N THR A 90 -14.99 7.05 3.80
CA THR A 90 -15.71 8.31 3.62
C THR A 90 -17.18 8.22 3.99
N GLY A 91 -17.80 9.35 4.31
CA GLY A 91 -19.23 9.48 4.51
C GLY A 91 -20.05 9.59 3.22
N TYR A 92 -19.41 9.67 2.05
CA TYR A 92 -20.06 10.00 0.77
C TYR A 92 -19.96 8.85 -0.23
N ALA A 93 -21.13 8.38 -0.69
CA ALA A 93 -21.24 7.28 -1.64
C ALA A 93 -20.97 7.68 -3.11
N ASP A 94 -21.07 8.95 -3.42
CA ASP A 94 -21.07 9.46 -4.81
C ASP A 94 -19.72 9.28 -5.51
N TYR A 95 -18.63 9.11 -4.77
CA TYR A 95 -17.25 8.96 -5.29
C TYR A 95 -16.81 7.53 -5.56
N ILE A 96 -17.71 6.55 -5.46
CA ILE A 96 -17.36 5.12 -5.68
C ILE A 96 -16.83 4.88 -7.10
N SER A 97 -17.39 5.57 -8.10
CA SER A 97 -16.95 5.47 -9.50
C SER A 97 -15.51 5.97 -9.70
N ASP A 98 -15.10 7.01 -8.99
CA ASP A 98 -13.78 7.62 -9.12
C ASP A 98 -12.69 6.74 -8.48
N GLY A 99 -13.05 5.90 -7.52
CA GLY A 99 -12.15 4.92 -6.90
C GLY A 99 -11.62 3.86 -7.87
N TYR A 100 -12.35 3.53 -8.94
CA TYR A 100 -11.90 2.60 -9.97
C TYR A 100 -10.72 3.14 -10.78
N GLU A 101 -10.65 4.44 -11.02
CA GLU A 101 -9.58 5.07 -11.80
C GLU A 101 -8.22 5.02 -11.11
N VAL A 102 -8.21 4.92 -9.77
CA VAL A 102 -6.98 4.92 -8.97
C VAL A 102 -6.57 3.52 -8.48
N ASP A 103 -7.22 2.47 -8.98
CA ASP A 103 -7.01 1.08 -8.51
C ASP A 103 -7.07 0.99 -6.97
N ALA A 104 -8.13 1.55 -6.40
CA ALA A 104 -8.39 1.43 -4.97
C ALA A 104 -8.76 -0.02 -4.63
N LEU A 105 -8.22 -0.54 -3.52
CA LEU A 105 -8.51 -1.89 -3.08
C LEU A 105 -9.96 -2.03 -2.61
N HIS A 106 -10.45 -1.04 -1.90
CA HIS A 106 -11.80 -1.04 -1.35
C HIS A 106 -12.31 0.36 -1.02
N TYR A 107 -13.62 0.43 -0.84
CA TYR A 107 -14.35 1.63 -0.46
C TYR A 107 -15.21 1.32 0.78
N LEU A 108 -14.93 1.98 1.88
CA LEU A 108 -15.64 1.80 3.15
C LEU A 108 -16.45 3.04 3.48
N MET A 109 -17.71 2.84 3.83
CA MET A 109 -18.61 3.92 4.24
C MET A 109 -18.52 4.17 5.75
N LYS A 110 -18.47 5.43 6.15
CA LYS A 110 -18.70 5.84 7.54
C LYS A 110 -20.21 5.75 7.87
N PRO A 111 -20.61 5.28 9.05
CA PRO A 111 -19.80 4.75 10.13
C PRO A 111 -19.20 3.36 9.81
N LEU A 112 -17.94 3.16 10.20
CA LEU A 112 -17.23 1.92 9.93
C LEU A 112 -17.79 0.73 10.73
N GLN A 113 -17.89 -0.40 10.06
CA GLN A 113 -18.10 -1.71 10.69
C GLN A 113 -16.74 -2.38 10.88
N GLU A 114 -16.35 -2.66 12.11
CA GLU A 114 -15.02 -3.17 12.47
C GLU A 114 -14.67 -4.47 11.74
N GLU A 115 -15.61 -5.43 11.70
CA GLU A 115 -15.42 -6.72 11.01
C GLU A 115 -15.13 -6.54 9.51
N LYS A 116 -15.85 -5.62 8.86
CA LYS A 116 -15.65 -5.31 7.45
C LYS A 116 -14.30 -4.62 7.23
N PHE A 117 -13.93 -3.71 8.11
CA PHE A 117 -12.64 -3.03 8.08
C PHE A 117 -11.48 -4.03 8.20
N PHE A 118 -11.54 -4.95 9.16
CA PHE A 118 -10.52 -5.99 9.34
C PHE A 118 -10.42 -6.91 8.13
N THR A 119 -11.57 -7.32 7.56
CA THR A 119 -11.59 -8.12 6.33
C THR A 119 -10.89 -7.41 5.16
N VAL A 120 -11.04 -6.09 5.04
CA VAL A 120 -10.40 -5.31 3.98
C VAL A 120 -8.90 -5.19 4.22
N LEU A 121 -8.44 -5.02 5.47
CA LEU A 121 -7.01 -5.05 5.81
C LEU A 121 -6.37 -6.40 5.50
N ASP A 122 -7.05 -7.52 5.79
CA ASP A 122 -6.58 -8.87 5.43
C ASP A 122 -6.41 -9.04 3.91
N ARG A 123 -7.34 -8.47 3.12
CA ARG A 123 -7.21 -8.45 1.66
C ARG A 123 -6.02 -7.61 1.19
N ALA A 124 -5.78 -6.46 1.84
CA ALA A 124 -4.64 -5.60 1.52
C ALA A 124 -3.32 -6.35 1.72
N VAL A 125 -3.14 -6.99 2.86
CA VAL A 125 -1.97 -7.81 3.18
C VAL A 125 -1.81 -8.97 2.20
N THR A 126 -2.88 -9.67 1.87
CA THR A 126 -2.85 -10.77 0.90
C THR A 126 -2.38 -10.30 -0.47
N LYS A 127 -2.82 -9.12 -0.92
CA LYS A 127 -2.39 -8.52 -2.20
C LYS A 127 -0.93 -8.10 -2.17
N LEU A 128 -0.45 -7.52 -1.05
CA LEU A 128 0.95 -7.15 -0.86
C LEU A 128 1.87 -8.38 -0.94
N ILE A 129 1.54 -9.46 -0.23
CA ILE A 129 2.34 -10.70 -0.25
C ILE A 129 2.40 -11.32 -1.65
N LYS A 130 1.29 -11.29 -2.41
CA LYS A 130 1.27 -11.77 -3.80
C LYS A 130 2.20 -10.95 -4.70
N ASN A 131 2.18 -9.62 -4.56
CA ASN A 131 3.01 -8.72 -5.34
C ASN A 131 4.51 -8.96 -5.06
N GLU A 132 4.90 -9.12 -3.79
CA GLU A 132 6.27 -9.45 -3.41
C GLU A 132 6.75 -10.78 -4.02
N LYS A 133 5.90 -11.81 -4.02
CA LYS A 133 6.22 -13.11 -4.62
C LYS A 133 6.44 -13.01 -6.13
N VAL A 134 5.61 -12.24 -6.84
CA VAL A 134 5.75 -12.02 -8.28
C VAL A 134 7.06 -11.28 -8.60
N LEU A 135 7.39 -10.24 -7.85
CA LEU A 135 8.65 -9.49 -8.03
C LEU A 135 9.87 -10.39 -7.80
N ASN A 136 9.84 -11.23 -6.77
CA ASN A 136 10.93 -12.18 -6.48
C ASN A 136 11.09 -13.22 -7.60
N ILE A 137 10.02 -13.72 -8.19
CA ILE A 137 10.07 -14.66 -9.32
C ILE A 137 10.70 -14.01 -10.55
N ILE A 138 10.34 -12.77 -10.86
CA ILE A 138 10.88 -12.01 -12.00
C ILE A 138 12.39 -11.78 -11.79
N SER A 139 12.83 -11.34 -10.62
CA SER A 139 14.23 -11.09 -10.32
C SER A 139 15.10 -12.36 -10.43
N VAL A 140 14.58 -13.50 -9.98
CA VAL A 140 15.26 -14.79 -10.09
C VAL A 140 15.34 -15.27 -11.55
N SER A 141 14.31 -14.99 -12.36
CA SER A 141 14.34 -15.37 -13.79
C SER A 141 15.34 -14.53 -14.58
N GLU A 142 15.47 -13.24 -14.28
CA GLU A 142 16.50 -12.39 -14.90
C GLU A 142 17.93 -12.84 -14.55
N MET A 143 18.20 -13.24 -13.31
CA MET A 143 19.49 -13.82 -12.92
C MET A 143 19.81 -15.12 -13.65
N ARG A 144 18.82 -15.94 -13.98
CA ARG A 144 19.04 -17.19 -14.74
C ARG A 144 19.47 -16.94 -16.20
N PHE A 145 19.07 -15.84 -16.82
CA PHE A 145 19.49 -15.48 -18.16
C PHE A 145 20.93 -14.98 -18.26
N VAL A 146 21.49 -14.44 -17.18
CA VAL A 146 22.88 -13.93 -17.16
C VAL A 146 23.90 -15.05 -16.88
N CYS A 147 23.55 -16.04 -16.06
CA CYS A 147 24.45 -17.15 -15.69
C CYS A 147 24.85 -18.11 -16.84
N PRO A 148 23.96 -18.50 -17.79
CA PRO A 148 24.34 -19.45 -18.84
C PRO A 148 25.40 -18.93 -19.79
N SER A 149 25.39 -17.64 -20.10
CA SER A 149 26.37 -17.04 -21.02
C SER A 149 27.77 -16.94 -20.42
N ALA A 150 27.90 -16.70 -19.11
CA ALA A 150 29.16 -16.70 -18.42
C ALA A 150 29.79 -18.12 -18.33
N ARG A 151 28.99 -19.14 -18.13
CA ARG A 151 29.46 -20.54 -18.13
C ARG A 151 29.92 -21.01 -19.50
N LEU A 152 29.24 -20.61 -20.56
CA LEU A 152 29.63 -20.94 -21.96
C LEU A 152 30.96 -20.29 -22.32
N ARG A 153 31.27 -19.10 -21.85
CA ARG A 153 32.57 -18.42 -22.09
C ARG A 153 33.72 -19.11 -21.36
N LEU A 154 33.50 -19.60 -20.13
CA LEU A 154 34.50 -20.35 -19.36
C LEU A 154 34.80 -21.74 -19.99
N CYS A 155 33.78 -22.41 -20.55
CA CYS A 155 33.96 -23.70 -21.22
C CYS A 155 34.74 -23.56 -22.55
N ARG A 156 34.61 -22.45 -23.31
CA ARG A 156 35.37 -22.23 -24.54
C ARG A 156 36.86 -21.96 -24.27
N GLY A 157 37.21 -21.36 -23.15
CA GLY A 157 38.60 -21.15 -22.76
C GLY A 157 39.38 -22.41 -22.36
N LYS A 158 38.68 -23.49 -22.02
CA LYS A 158 39.32 -24.77 -21.68
C LYS A 158 39.55 -25.72 -22.88
N GLN A 159 38.97 -25.42 -24.05
CA GLN A 159 39.17 -26.24 -25.26
C GLN A 159 40.32 -25.78 -26.16
N GLN A 160 41.02 -24.70 -25.78
CA GLN A 160 42.18 -24.21 -26.54
C GLN A 160 43.54 -24.57 -25.89
N LEU A 161 43.52 -25.44 -24.90
CA LEU A 161 44.71 -26.08 -24.34
C LEU A 161 44.71 -27.55 -24.72
#